data_978963e2e0e0b72b7d585d54922ef640
#
_entry.id   978963e2e0e0b72b7d585d54922ef640
#
_cell.length_a   1.000
_cell.length_b   1.000
_cell.length_c   1.000
_cell.angle_alpha   90.00
_cell.angle_beta   90.00
_cell.angle_gamma   90.00
#
_symmetry.space_group_name_H-M   'P 1'
#
loop_
_entity.id
_entity.type
_entity.pdbx_description
1 polymer ?
#
loop_
_entity_poly.entity_id
_entity_poly.type
_entity_poly.pdbx_seq_one_letter_code
_entity_poly.pdbx_strand_id
1 'polypeptide(L)'
;MLILIVGYVIYSVVTKAGAIENAKSVLSYPQAILGMTAIFVYVGVEVTIGSNLGEYLKETEGLDASQISKFVSLFWGSMMIGRWTASISNFNPSESLKKILIVVVPFVAFSVVLIANSLYSGDVTDLLPYSAYIGVMILAYFASKEKPVRLLLIFTALGAIMTIIGVMTTGKIALFALISGGLFCSVLWPSIFSLGTAGLGKFTNQGAAFLIMMILGGSIIPVVQGKLSDSFGIQQSYLLAAACFAYLFIFGIIVQGVLRKQGIDFDKEVVKGGGKGH
;
A
#
# COMPACT_ATOMS: atom_id res chain seq x y z
N MET A 1 -2.03 26.97 -0.27
CA MET A 1 -1.01 27.43 -1.21
C MET A 1 -0.33 26.26 -1.94
N LEU A 2 0.20 25.23 -1.23
CA LEU A 2 0.88 24.09 -1.87
C LEU A 2 -0.01 23.32 -2.86
N ILE A 3 -1.27 23.03 -2.50
CA ILE A 3 -2.24 22.34 -3.36
C ILE A 3 -2.52 23.13 -4.64
N LEU A 4 -2.57 24.45 -4.58
CA LEU A 4 -2.77 25.31 -5.74
C LEU A 4 -1.53 25.35 -6.64
N ILE A 5 -0.32 25.31 -6.06
CA ILE A 5 0.94 25.24 -6.81
C ILE A 5 1.05 23.89 -7.51
N VAL A 6 0.78 22.81 -6.81
CA VAL A 6 0.76 21.44 -7.37
C VAL A 6 -0.29 21.32 -8.47
N GLY A 7 -1.49 21.82 -8.23
CA GLY A 7 -2.56 21.86 -9.24
C GLY A 7 -2.15 22.68 -10.47
N TYR A 8 -1.48 23.82 -10.27
CA TYR A 8 -0.97 24.65 -11.37
C TYR A 8 0.18 23.99 -12.13
N VAL A 9 1.11 23.32 -11.44
CA VAL A 9 2.22 22.58 -12.08
C VAL A 9 1.66 21.41 -12.90
N ILE A 10 0.74 20.63 -12.35
CA ILE A 10 0.07 19.55 -13.08
C ILE A 10 -0.66 20.12 -14.30
N TYR A 11 -1.44 21.19 -14.11
CA TYR A 11 -2.14 21.88 -15.19
C TYR A 11 -1.17 22.39 -16.26
N SER A 12 -0.05 23.03 -15.88
CA SER A 12 0.92 23.59 -16.83
C SER A 12 1.70 22.52 -17.59
N VAL A 13 2.03 21.40 -16.97
CA VAL A 13 2.70 20.26 -17.62
C VAL A 13 1.74 19.58 -18.60
N VAL A 14 0.50 19.36 -18.21
CA VAL A 14 -0.54 18.76 -19.05
C VAL A 14 -0.87 19.68 -20.24
N THR A 15 -0.91 21.00 -20.04
CA THR A 15 -1.23 21.96 -21.12
C THR A 15 -0.11 22.16 -22.13
N LYS A 16 1.17 22.14 -21.68
CA LYS A 16 2.31 22.34 -22.59
C LYS A 16 2.66 21.12 -23.45
N ALA A 17 2.20 19.93 -23.08
CA ALA A 17 2.57 18.68 -23.76
C ALA A 17 1.72 18.34 -24.99
N GLY A 18 0.83 19.22 -25.48
CA GLY A 18 -0.14 18.86 -26.55
C GLY A 18 -1.12 17.75 -26.15
N ALA A 19 -1.11 17.39 -24.86
CA ALA A 19 -1.84 16.28 -24.30
C ALA A 19 -3.31 16.63 -23.94
N ILE A 20 -3.74 17.89 -24.13
CA ILE A 20 -5.03 18.37 -23.60
C ILE A 20 -6.22 17.63 -24.23
N GLU A 21 -6.18 17.37 -25.52
CA GLU A 21 -7.28 16.66 -26.20
C GLU A 21 -7.37 15.19 -25.73
N ASN A 22 -6.22 14.56 -25.54
CA ASN A 22 -6.09 13.21 -25.02
C ASN A 22 -6.30 13.14 -23.48
N ALA A 23 -5.87 14.15 -22.73
CA ALA A 23 -6.11 14.23 -21.28
C ALA A 23 -7.59 14.36 -20.94
N LYS A 24 -8.35 15.16 -21.70
CA LYS A 24 -9.82 15.23 -21.56
C LYS A 24 -10.46 13.85 -21.77
N SER A 25 -9.92 13.03 -22.68
CA SER A 25 -10.42 11.69 -22.93
C SER A 25 -10.15 10.72 -21.76
N VAL A 26 -9.00 10.74 -21.12
CA VAL A 26 -8.69 9.91 -19.94
C VAL A 26 -9.50 10.35 -18.72
N LEU A 27 -9.61 11.66 -18.50
CA LEU A 27 -10.36 12.23 -17.37
C LEU A 27 -11.88 12.05 -17.51
N SER A 28 -12.38 11.60 -18.66
CA SER A 28 -13.78 11.19 -18.79
C SER A 28 -14.09 9.82 -18.18
N TYR A 29 -13.06 9.05 -17.79
CA TYR A 29 -13.23 7.76 -17.16
C TYR A 29 -13.16 7.90 -15.62
N PRO A 30 -14.28 7.72 -14.90
CA PRO A 30 -14.32 7.91 -13.44
C PRO A 30 -13.31 7.04 -12.67
N GLN A 31 -13.08 5.80 -13.15
CA GLN A 31 -12.10 4.90 -12.51
C GLN A 31 -10.66 5.42 -12.62
N ALA A 32 -10.31 6.16 -13.68
CA ALA A 32 -8.99 6.75 -13.82
C ALA A 32 -8.78 7.87 -12.78
N ILE A 33 -9.76 8.76 -12.62
CA ILE A 33 -9.71 9.85 -11.62
C ILE A 33 -9.65 9.27 -10.21
N LEU A 34 -10.50 8.30 -9.90
CA LEU A 34 -10.51 7.61 -8.62
C LEU A 34 -9.17 6.89 -8.36
N GLY A 35 -8.61 6.25 -9.39
CA GLY A 35 -7.31 5.60 -9.32
C GLY A 35 -6.16 6.58 -9.05
N MET A 36 -6.18 7.75 -9.69
CA MET A 36 -5.19 8.82 -9.45
C MET A 36 -5.20 9.26 -7.98
N THR A 37 -6.36 9.58 -7.43
CA THR A 37 -6.46 9.97 -6.02
C THR A 37 -6.11 8.82 -5.07
N ALA A 38 -6.45 7.58 -5.44
CA ALA A 38 -6.10 6.41 -4.65
C ALA A 38 -4.58 6.14 -4.65
N ILE A 39 -3.87 6.28 -5.78
CA ILE A 39 -2.40 6.18 -5.82
C ILE A 39 -1.76 7.27 -4.97
N PHE A 40 -2.25 8.51 -5.06
CA PHE A 40 -1.77 9.61 -4.23
C PHE A 40 -1.85 9.28 -2.73
N VAL A 41 -3.01 8.82 -2.28
CA VAL A 41 -3.23 8.46 -0.87
C VAL A 41 -2.44 7.22 -0.49
N TYR A 42 -2.36 6.21 -1.37
CA TYR A 42 -1.62 4.98 -1.12
C TYR A 42 -0.12 5.23 -0.92
N VAL A 43 0.53 5.95 -1.85
CA VAL A 43 1.96 6.26 -1.71
C VAL A 43 2.18 7.18 -0.51
N GLY A 44 1.22 8.08 -0.25
CA GLY A 44 1.24 8.90 0.95
C GLY A 44 1.24 8.08 2.24
N VAL A 45 0.36 7.10 2.40
CA VAL A 45 0.31 6.28 3.62
C VAL A 45 1.54 5.37 3.74
N GLU A 46 2.00 4.80 2.63
CA GLU A 46 3.21 3.97 2.59
C GLU A 46 4.42 4.74 3.12
N VAL A 47 4.69 5.92 2.55
CA VAL A 47 5.85 6.73 2.91
C VAL A 47 5.69 7.35 4.30
N THR A 48 4.48 7.78 4.66
CA THR A 48 4.22 8.44 5.95
C THR A 48 4.47 7.53 7.14
N ILE A 49 4.03 6.25 7.07
CA ILE A 49 4.30 5.28 8.14
C ILE A 49 5.81 5.03 8.24
N GLY A 50 6.47 4.75 7.10
CA GLY A 50 7.89 4.40 7.11
C GLY A 50 8.83 5.53 7.53
N SER A 51 8.56 6.77 7.10
CA SER A 51 9.43 7.91 7.40
C SER A 51 9.28 8.42 8.84
N ASN A 52 8.09 8.36 9.42
CA ASN A 52 7.85 8.84 10.78
C ASN A 52 8.06 7.75 11.85
N LEU A 53 8.30 6.49 11.44
CA LEU A 53 8.51 5.37 12.37
C LEU A 53 9.75 5.57 13.26
N GLY A 54 10.81 6.16 12.72
CA GLY A 54 12.04 6.43 13.47
C GLY A 54 11.80 7.42 14.60
N GLU A 55 11.06 8.50 14.36
CA GLU A 55 10.70 9.49 15.36
C GLU A 55 9.77 8.89 16.42
N TYR A 56 8.76 8.13 15.99
CA TYR A 56 7.89 7.38 16.90
C TYR A 56 8.70 6.52 17.89
N LEU A 57 9.64 5.72 17.39
CA LEU A 57 10.48 4.84 18.21
C LEU A 57 11.38 5.61 19.17
N LYS A 58 11.92 6.75 18.74
CA LYS A 58 12.74 7.61 19.55
C LYS A 58 11.94 8.25 20.69
N GLU A 59 10.76 8.79 20.39
CA GLU A 59 9.97 9.55 21.36
C GLU A 59 9.18 8.65 22.32
N THR A 60 8.61 7.53 21.83
CA THR A 60 7.72 6.68 22.64
C THR A 60 8.44 5.53 23.33
N GLU A 61 9.47 4.96 22.69
CA GLU A 61 10.19 3.80 23.20
C GLU A 61 11.60 4.15 23.70
N GLY A 62 12.08 5.39 23.49
CA GLY A 62 13.38 5.86 23.91
C GLY A 62 14.57 5.14 23.24
N LEU A 63 14.35 4.57 22.04
CA LEU A 63 15.36 3.81 21.33
C LEU A 63 16.41 4.72 20.67
N ASP A 64 17.65 4.25 20.63
CA ASP A 64 18.71 4.91 19.89
C ASP A 64 18.68 4.59 18.38
N ALA A 65 19.47 5.30 17.58
CA ALA A 65 19.49 5.16 16.14
C ALA A 65 19.84 3.73 15.65
N SER A 66 20.68 3.02 16.39
CA SER A 66 21.10 1.65 16.04
C SER A 66 19.96 0.66 16.24
N GLN A 67 19.18 0.83 17.28
CA GLN A 67 18.01 0.03 17.61
C GLN A 67 16.82 0.36 16.67
N ILE A 68 16.63 1.63 16.32
CA ILE A 68 15.58 2.10 15.40
C ILE A 68 15.73 1.47 14.03
N SER A 69 16.97 1.35 13.53
CA SER A 69 17.26 0.89 12.17
C SER A 69 16.63 -0.47 11.83
N LYS A 70 16.64 -1.42 12.77
CA LYS A 70 16.08 -2.76 12.55
C LYS A 70 14.55 -2.77 12.41
N PHE A 71 13.84 -1.88 13.10
CA PHE A 71 12.38 -1.75 12.99
C PHE A 71 11.96 -1.04 11.71
N VAL A 72 12.71 0.00 11.29
CA VAL A 72 12.51 0.66 10.00
C VAL A 72 12.81 -0.32 8.86
N SER A 73 13.88 -1.11 8.97
CA SER A 73 14.19 -2.19 8.04
C SER A 73 13.06 -3.24 7.99
N LEU A 74 12.48 -3.60 9.14
CA LEU A 74 11.33 -4.52 9.21
C LEU A 74 10.10 -3.96 8.50
N PHE A 75 9.81 -2.65 8.60
CA PHE A 75 8.71 -2.01 7.87
C PHE A 75 8.88 -2.19 6.35
N TRP A 76 10.05 -1.81 5.79
CA TRP A 76 10.31 -1.98 4.37
C TRP A 76 10.40 -3.44 3.95
N GLY A 77 10.97 -4.29 4.82
CA GLY A 77 10.97 -5.75 4.65
C GLY A 77 9.57 -6.34 4.62
N SER A 78 8.63 -5.79 5.39
CA SER A 78 7.22 -6.20 5.39
C SER A 78 6.56 -6.00 4.02
N MET A 79 6.90 -4.92 3.33
CA MET A 79 6.43 -4.70 1.95
C MET A 79 7.01 -5.72 0.98
N MET A 80 8.28 -6.09 1.15
CA MET A 80 8.89 -7.18 0.37
C MET A 80 8.20 -8.51 0.63
N ILE A 81 7.92 -8.86 1.90
CA ILE A 81 7.22 -10.08 2.31
C ILE A 81 5.88 -10.20 1.59
N GLY A 82 5.05 -9.15 1.62
CA GLY A 82 3.75 -9.18 0.96
C GLY A 82 3.85 -9.19 -0.57
N ARG A 83 4.79 -8.45 -1.18
CA ARG A 83 5.00 -8.44 -2.64
C ARG A 83 5.48 -9.81 -3.16
N TRP A 84 6.39 -10.48 -2.45
CA TRP A 84 6.81 -11.83 -2.82
C TRP A 84 5.66 -12.82 -2.73
N THR A 85 4.82 -12.72 -1.69
CA THR A 85 3.62 -13.54 -1.56
C THR A 85 2.65 -13.31 -2.72
N ALA A 86 2.40 -12.06 -3.09
CA ALA A 86 1.50 -11.71 -4.20
C ALA A 86 2.03 -12.20 -5.56
N SER A 87 3.35 -12.24 -5.75
CA SER A 87 3.98 -12.65 -7.01
C SER A 87 3.82 -14.15 -7.30
N ILE A 88 3.50 -14.97 -6.30
CA ILE A 88 3.33 -16.44 -6.46
C ILE A 88 2.34 -16.76 -7.58
N SER A 89 1.24 -16.02 -7.66
CA SER A 89 0.19 -16.24 -8.67
C SER A 89 0.68 -16.03 -10.10
N ASN A 90 1.73 -15.23 -10.32
CA ASN A 90 2.28 -14.97 -11.65
C ASN A 90 3.01 -16.18 -12.25
N PHE A 91 3.44 -17.13 -11.41
CA PHE A 91 4.13 -18.35 -11.84
C PHE A 91 3.17 -19.50 -12.19
N ASN A 92 1.85 -19.30 -12.03
CA ASN A 92 0.82 -20.31 -12.31
C ASN A 92 1.12 -21.70 -11.69
N PRO A 93 1.49 -21.81 -10.41
CA PRO A 93 1.73 -23.10 -9.78
C PRO A 93 0.41 -23.88 -9.64
N SER A 94 0.50 -25.21 -9.46
CA SER A 94 -0.68 -26.03 -9.13
C SER A 94 -1.36 -25.52 -7.86
N GLU A 95 -2.68 -25.69 -7.73
CA GLU A 95 -3.45 -25.18 -6.60
C GLU A 95 -2.91 -25.65 -5.22
N SER A 96 -2.44 -26.89 -5.14
CA SER A 96 -1.83 -27.42 -3.91
C SER A 96 -0.49 -26.76 -3.60
N LEU A 97 0.39 -26.62 -4.60
CA LEU A 97 1.67 -25.95 -4.44
C LEU A 97 1.48 -24.45 -4.09
N LYS A 98 0.52 -23.79 -4.72
CA LYS A 98 0.19 -22.41 -4.44
C LYS A 98 -0.17 -22.16 -2.98
N LYS A 99 -1.03 -22.99 -2.41
CA LYS A 99 -1.42 -22.89 -0.99
C LYS A 99 -0.21 -23.06 -0.06
N ILE A 100 0.70 -23.99 -0.38
CA ILE A 100 1.95 -24.16 0.38
C ILE A 100 2.82 -22.93 0.25
N LEU A 101 3.03 -22.41 -0.97
CA LEU A 101 3.88 -21.25 -1.21
C LEU A 101 3.35 -19.98 -0.51
N ILE A 102 2.02 -19.75 -0.49
CA ILE A 102 1.41 -18.61 0.22
C ILE A 102 1.74 -18.65 1.73
N VAL A 103 1.96 -19.82 2.31
CA VAL A 103 2.37 -19.94 3.71
C VAL A 103 3.88 -19.86 3.87
N VAL A 104 4.65 -20.54 3.00
CA VAL A 104 6.11 -20.67 3.16
C VAL A 104 6.86 -19.40 2.74
N VAL A 105 6.50 -18.80 1.60
CA VAL A 105 7.22 -17.65 1.03
C VAL A 105 7.29 -16.43 1.98
N PRO A 106 6.21 -16.05 2.69
CA PRO A 106 6.29 -14.97 3.67
C PRO A 106 7.32 -15.20 4.77
N PHE A 107 7.41 -16.43 5.28
CA PHE A 107 8.40 -16.75 6.31
C PHE A 107 9.83 -16.85 5.77
N VAL A 108 10.01 -17.31 4.54
CA VAL A 108 11.32 -17.26 3.85
C VAL A 108 11.75 -15.79 3.69
N ALA A 109 10.85 -14.92 3.19
CA ALA A 109 11.14 -13.50 3.05
C ALA A 109 11.42 -12.83 4.42
N PHE A 110 10.67 -13.20 5.46
CA PHE A 110 10.93 -12.72 6.82
C PHE A 110 12.29 -13.17 7.33
N SER A 111 12.67 -14.44 7.08
CA SER A 111 14.01 -14.93 7.44
C SER A 111 15.12 -14.14 6.74
N VAL A 112 14.94 -13.73 5.50
CA VAL A 112 15.89 -12.84 4.79
C VAL A 112 16.03 -11.50 5.51
N VAL A 113 14.89 -10.91 5.95
CA VAL A 113 14.90 -9.66 6.73
C VAL A 113 15.63 -9.84 8.06
N LEU A 114 15.39 -10.96 8.78
CA LEU A 114 16.06 -11.26 10.04
C LEU A 114 17.58 -11.44 9.85
N ILE A 115 17.99 -12.20 8.83
CA ILE A 115 19.42 -12.40 8.52
C ILE A 115 20.09 -11.06 8.19
N ALA A 116 19.48 -10.24 7.32
CA ALA A 116 20.02 -8.94 6.97
C ALA A 116 20.18 -8.04 8.22
N ASN A 117 19.17 -8.01 9.11
CA ASN A 117 19.27 -7.23 10.35
C ASN A 117 20.29 -7.81 11.33
N SER A 118 20.44 -9.12 11.42
CA SER A 118 21.42 -9.75 12.34
C SER A 118 22.87 -9.41 11.96
N LEU A 119 23.15 -9.21 10.68
CA LEU A 119 24.48 -8.81 10.19
C LEU A 119 24.86 -7.38 10.61
N TYR A 120 23.88 -6.49 10.82
CA TYR A 120 24.10 -5.08 11.17
C TYR A 120 23.85 -4.77 12.65
N SER A 121 22.83 -5.38 13.25
CA SER A 121 22.33 -5.05 14.59
C SER A 121 22.59 -6.16 15.62
N GLY A 122 23.09 -7.32 15.22
CA GLY A 122 23.37 -8.47 16.09
C GLY A 122 22.09 -9.20 16.51
N ASP A 123 21.55 -8.90 17.69
CA ASP A 123 20.35 -9.57 18.20
C ASP A 123 19.06 -9.07 17.50
N VAL A 124 18.30 -10.02 16.94
CA VAL A 124 17.03 -9.81 16.25
C VAL A 124 15.86 -10.55 16.89
N THR A 125 16.08 -11.11 18.09
CA THR A 125 15.06 -11.90 18.81
C THR A 125 13.82 -11.10 19.13
N ASP A 126 13.95 -9.79 19.30
CA ASP A 126 12.84 -8.86 19.51
C ASP A 126 11.95 -8.63 18.26
N LEU A 127 12.41 -9.02 17.08
CA LEU A 127 11.61 -8.97 15.85
C LEU A 127 10.74 -10.24 15.65
N LEU A 128 11.05 -11.35 16.31
CA LEU A 128 10.36 -12.64 16.12
C LEU A 128 8.85 -12.58 16.37
N PRO A 129 8.32 -11.82 17.37
CA PRO A 129 6.88 -11.73 17.58
C PRO A 129 6.11 -11.16 16.37
N TYR A 130 6.80 -10.48 15.44
CA TYR A 130 6.20 -9.98 14.20
C TYR A 130 5.65 -11.10 13.30
N SER A 131 6.12 -12.34 13.47
CA SER A 131 5.59 -13.52 12.78
C SER A 131 4.07 -13.70 12.94
N ALA A 132 3.48 -13.25 14.06
CA ALA A 132 2.02 -13.27 14.26
C ALA A 132 1.29 -12.35 13.26
N TYR A 133 1.84 -11.18 12.95
CA TYR A 133 1.27 -10.24 11.97
C TYR A 133 1.39 -10.77 10.54
N ILE A 134 2.47 -11.50 10.23
CA ILE A 134 2.61 -12.24 8.97
C ILE A 134 1.52 -13.31 8.87
N GLY A 135 1.21 -14.02 9.96
CA GLY A 135 0.08 -14.95 10.03
C GLY A 135 -1.26 -14.29 9.69
N VAL A 136 -1.53 -13.09 10.23
CA VAL A 136 -2.73 -12.31 9.90
C VAL A 136 -2.77 -11.97 8.40
N MET A 137 -1.64 -11.54 7.82
CA MET A 137 -1.55 -11.26 6.38
C MET A 137 -1.84 -12.52 5.53
N ILE A 138 -1.31 -13.69 5.91
CA ILE A 138 -1.57 -14.95 5.20
C ILE A 138 -3.07 -15.29 5.23
N LEU A 139 -3.72 -15.16 6.39
CA LEU A 139 -5.16 -15.37 6.51
C LEU A 139 -5.95 -14.40 5.64
N ALA A 140 -5.56 -13.11 5.62
CA ALA A 140 -6.15 -12.09 4.76
C ALA A 140 -6.01 -12.45 3.27
N TYR A 141 -4.85 -12.98 2.87
CA TYR A 141 -4.59 -13.39 1.51
C TYR A 141 -5.51 -14.56 1.09
N PHE A 142 -5.66 -15.58 1.92
CA PHE A 142 -6.61 -16.67 1.68
C PHE A 142 -8.06 -16.18 1.63
N ALA A 143 -8.45 -15.27 2.52
CA ALA A 143 -9.79 -14.70 2.56
C ALA A 143 -10.13 -13.90 1.30
N SER A 144 -9.14 -13.27 0.66
CA SER A 144 -9.31 -12.49 -0.58
C SER A 144 -9.66 -13.35 -1.79
N LYS A 145 -9.31 -14.65 -1.74
CA LYS A 145 -9.44 -15.60 -2.86
C LYS A 145 -8.81 -15.06 -4.15
N GLU A 146 -7.72 -14.33 -4.00
CA GLU A 146 -6.95 -13.67 -5.09
C GLU A 146 -7.77 -12.70 -5.96
N LYS A 147 -8.93 -12.28 -5.50
CA LYS A 147 -9.74 -11.30 -6.21
C LYS A 147 -9.22 -9.89 -5.90
N PRO A 148 -8.78 -9.11 -6.90
CA PRO A 148 -8.11 -7.83 -6.68
C PRO A 148 -8.92 -6.85 -5.82
N VAL A 149 -10.23 -6.75 -6.06
CA VAL A 149 -11.09 -5.86 -5.27
C VAL A 149 -11.21 -6.35 -3.82
N ARG A 150 -11.39 -7.66 -3.61
CA ARG A 150 -11.46 -8.22 -2.24
C ARG A 150 -10.15 -8.07 -1.51
N LEU A 151 -9.04 -8.31 -2.20
CA LEU A 151 -7.69 -8.13 -1.66
C LEU A 151 -7.50 -6.68 -1.20
N LEU A 152 -7.84 -5.71 -2.06
CA LEU A 152 -7.79 -4.29 -1.74
C LEU A 152 -8.63 -3.97 -0.49
N LEU A 153 -9.89 -4.41 -0.43
CA LEU A 153 -10.79 -4.13 0.68
C LEU A 153 -10.29 -4.75 2.01
N ILE A 154 -9.86 -6.01 1.99
CA ILE A 154 -9.41 -6.70 3.20
C ILE A 154 -8.10 -6.06 3.71
N PHE A 155 -7.14 -5.79 2.82
CA PHE A 155 -5.85 -5.23 3.22
C PHE A 155 -5.97 -3.79 3.71
N THR A 156 -6.81 -2.96 3.08
CA THR A 156 -7.05 -1.59 3.55
C THR A 156 -7.81 -1.56 4.88
N ALA A 157 -8.79 -2.45 5.08
CA ALA A 157 -9.51 -2.57 6.36
C ALA A 157 -8.54 -3.00 7.48
N LEU A 158 -7.70 -4.02 7.24
CA LEU A 158 -6.71 -4.45 8.23
C LEU A 158 -5.64 -3.38 8.48
N GLY A 159 -5.19 -2.67 7.45
CA GLY A 159 -4.29 -1.54 7.59
C GLY A 159 -4.86 -0.45 8.50
N ALA A 160 -6.12 -0.08 8.30
CA ALA A 160 -6.81 0.89 9.15
C ALA A 160 -6.93 0.38 10.61
N ILE A 161 -7.37 -0.87 10.79
CA ILE A 161 -7.54 -1.47 12.13
C ILE A 161 -6.20 -1.54 12.86
N MET A 162 -5.14 -2.02 12.20
CA MET A 162 -3.82 -2.12 12.82
C MET A 162 -3.22 -0.75 13.14
N THR A 163 -3.43 0.25 12.28
CA THR A 163 -2.99 1.62 12.57
C THR A 163 -3.74 2.19 13.79
N ILE A 164 -5.05 1.95 13.90
CA ILE A 164 -5.85 2.36 15.07
C ILE A 164 -5.35 1.63 16.34
N ILE A 165 -5.09 0.33 16.28
CA ILE A 165 -4.50 -0.44 17.39
C ILE A 165 -3.16 0.20 17.78
N GLY A 166 -2.31 0.55 16.82
CA GLY A 166 -1.03 1.20 17.06
C GLY A 166 -1.15 2.57 17.74
N VAL A 167 -2.22 3.31 17.46
CA VAL A 167 -2.50 4.60 18.11
C VAL A 167 -3.08 4.43 19.52
N MET A 168 -3.88 3.39 19.75
CA MET A 168 -4.62 3.18 21.01
C MET A 168 -3.86 2.32 22.03
N THR A 169 -2.77 1.67 21.65
CA THR A 169 -1.97 0.80 22.53
C THR A 169 -0.55 1.38 22.72
N THR A 170 0.27 0.73 23.52
CA THR A 170 1.65 1.13 23.81
C THR A 170 2.61 -0.05 23.68
N GLY A 171 3.93 0.22 23.66
CA GLY A 171 4.98 -0.78 23.63
C GLY A 171 4.97 -1.64 22.36
N LYS A 172 5.38 -2.90 22.48
CA LYS A 172 5.56 -3.80 21.33
C LYS A 172 4.29 -4.04 20.51
N ILE A 173 3.10 -3.98 21.13
CA ILE A 173 1.83 -4.15 20.40
C ILE A 173 1.62 -2.96 19.47
N ALA A 174 1.75 -1.74 19.97
CA ALA A 174 1.63 -0.52 19.16
C ALA A 174 2.66 -0.51 18.04
N LEU A 175 3.91 -0.79 18.37
CA LEU A 175 5.02 -0.80 17.43
C LEU A 175 4.77 -1.76 16.25
N PHE A 176 4.48 -3.03 16.55
CA PHE A 176 4.28 -4.01 15.49
C PHE A 176 2.97 -3.80 14.71
N ALA A 177 1.95 -3.25 15.35
CA ALA A 177 0.72 -2.86 14.67
C ALA A 177 1.00 -1.75 13.64
N LEU A 178 1.79 -0.71 13.97
CA LEU A 178 2.20 0.32 13.02
C LEU A 178 3.10 -0.24 11.91
N ILE A 179 4.10 -1.06 12.24
CA ILE A 179 4.99 -1.71 11.25
C ILE A 179 4.20 -2.59 10.28
N SER A 180 3.13 -3.26 10.76
CA SER A 180 2.29 -4.11 9.90
C SER A 180 1.56 -3.34 8.79
N GLY A 181 1.50 -2.00 8.88
CA GLY A 181 1.09 -1.14 7.77
C GLY A 181 1.87 -1.43 6.49
N GLY A 182 3.16 -1.80 6.58
CA GLY A 182 3.96 -2.26 5.43
C GLY A 182 3.43 -3.53 4.78
N LEU A 183 3.00 -4.54 5.59
CA LEU A 183 2.35 -5.74 5.06
C LEU A 183 1.08 -5.41 4.29
N PHE A 184 0.24 -4.54 4.86
CA PHE A 184 -1.05 -4.18 4.27
C PHE A 184 -0.93 -3.21 3.09
N CYS A 185 0.14 -2.40 3.01
CA CYS A 185 0.46 -1.60 1.83
C CYS A 185 0.98 -2.44 0.65
N SER A 186 1.59 -3.59 0.90
CA SER A 186 2.41 -4.35 -0.05
C SER A 186 1.74 -4.70 -1.39
N VAL A 187 0.43 -4.93 -1.39
CA VAL A 187 -0.36 -5.36 -2.56
C VAL A 187 -1.28 -4.29 -3.11
N LEU A 188 -1.32 -3.10 -2.49
CA LEU A 188 -2.28 -2.06 -2.87
C LEU A 188 -1.95 -1.40 -4.20
N TRP A 189 -0.66 -1.13 -4.48
CA TRP A 189 -0.23 -0.52 -5.74
C TRP A 189 -0.77 -1.27 -6.97
N PRO A 190 -0.44 -2.56 -7.17
CA PRO A 190 -0.91 -3.28 -8.35
C PRO A 190 -2.43 -3.37 -8.42
N SER A 191 -3.11 -3.49 -7.27
CA SER A 191 -4.57 -3.54 -7.19
C SER A 191 -5.21 -2.22 -7.63
N ILE A 192 -4.75 -1.09 -7.09
CA ILE A 192 -5.26 0.25 -7.44
C ILE A 192 -4.96 0.57 -8.91
N PHE A 193 -3.73 0.28 -9.35
CA PHE A 193 -3.29 0.54 -10.72
C PHE A 193 -4.13 -0.23 -11.74
N SER A 194 -4.37 -1.51 -11.50
CA SER A 194 -5.20 -2.34 -12.37
C SER A 194 -6.65 -1.84 -12.44
N LEU A 195 -7.24 -1.46 -11.30
CA LEU A 195 -8.60 -0.94 -11.24
C LEU A 195 -8.72 0.44 -11.90
N GLY A 196 -7.73 1.32 -11.70
CA GLY A 196 -7.71 2.66 -12.29
C GLY A 196 -7.50 2.68 -13.80
N THR A 197 -6.82 1.67 -14.36
CA THR A 197 -6.57 1.54 -15.80
C THR A 197 -7.58 0.62 -16.52
N ALA A 198 -8.47 -0.03 -15.78
CA ALA A 198 -9.45 -0.95 -16.36
C ALA A 198 -10.37 -0.24 -17.38
N GLY A 199 -10.54 -0.86 -18.56
CA GLY A 199 -11.45 -0.36 -19.59
C GLY A 199 -11.02 0.92 -20.31
N LEU A 200 -9.80 1.42 -20.13
CA LEU A 200 -9.31 2.63 -20.81
C LEU A 200 -8.98 2.39 -22.30
N GLY A 201 -8.83 1.14 -22.75
CA GLY A 201 -8.55 0.80 -24.15
C GLY A 201 -7.29 1.54 -24.67
N LYS A 202 -7.44 2.31 -25.75
CA LYS A 202 -6.34 3.09 -26.35
C LYS A 202 -5.72 4.15 -25.41
N PHE A 203 -6.39 4.52 -24.33
CA PHE A 203 -5.92 5.49 -23.36
C PHE A 203 -5.19 4.87 -22.16
N THR A 204 -4.98 3.55 -22.14
CA THR A 204 -4.34 2.85 -21.02
C THR A 204 -2.95 3.41 -20.68
N ASN A 205 -2.10 3.68 -21.69
CA ASN A 205 -0.76 4.23 -21.47
C ASN A 205 -0.80 5.63 -20.84
N GLN A 206 -1.75 6.47 -21.27
CA GLN A 206 -1.91 7.81 -20.71
C GLN A 206 -2.48 7.76 -19.29
N GLY A 207 -3.48 6.88 -19.05
CA GLY A 207 -4.01 6.63 -17.72
C GLY A 207 -2.92 6.15 -16.77
N ALA A 208 -2.09 5.21 -17.21
CA ALA A 208 -0.94 4.74 -16.45
C ALA A 208 0.04 5.87 -16.09
N ALA A 209 0.35 6.75 -17.05
CA ALA A 209 1.22 7.91 -16.81
C ALA A 209 0.62 8.85 -15.75
N PHE A 210 -0.68 9.14 -15.80
CA PHE A 210 -1.33 9.97 -14.79
C PHE A 210 -1.35 9.33 -13.41
N LEU A 211 -1.59 8.01 -13.32
CA LEU A 211 -1.51 7.29 -12.05
C LEU A 211 -0.09 7.37 -11.46
N ILE A 212 0.94 7.17 -12.29
CA ILE A 212 2.35 7.25 -11.85
C ILE A 212 2.69 8.66 -11.34
N MET A 213 2.20 9.72 -11.98
CA MET A 213 2.42 11.10 -11.50
C MET A 213 1.88 11.32 -10.07
N MET A 214 0.88 10.55 -9.64
CA MET A 214 0.30 10.65 -8.31
C MET A 214 1.19 10.08 -7.18
N ILE A 215 2.35 9.51 -7.48
CA ILE A 215 3.42 9.20 -6.50
C ILE A 215 3.77 10.43 -5.63
N LEU A 216 3.47 11.63 -6.13
CA LEU A 216 3.58 12.89 -5.40
C LEU A 216 2.95 12.86 -3.99
N GLY A 217 1.96 12.01 -3.74
CA GLY A 217 1.37 11.81 -2.41
C GLY A 217 2.39 11.46 -1.33
N GLY A 218 3.46 10.71 -1.70
CA GLY A 218 4.56 10.37 -0.81
C GLY A 218 5.44 11.56 -0.38
N SER A 219 5.35 12.70 -1.07
CA SER A 219 6.02 13.93 -0.65
C SER A 219 5.13 14.86 0.20
N ILE A 220 3.81 14.75 0.06
CA ILE A 220 2.87 15.68 0.68
C ILE A 220 2.35 15.12 2.01
N ILE A 221 1.87 13.88 2.03
CA ILE A 221 1.21 13.30 3.22
C ILE A 221 2.15 13.20 4.42
N PRO A 222 3.44 12.79 4.27
CA PRO A 222 4.37 12.79 5.41
C PRO A 222 4.57 14.16 6.04
N VAL A 223 4.62 15.23 5.23
CA VAL A 223 4.73 16.60 5.73
C VAL A 223 3.49 17.01 6.53
N VAL A 224 2.30 16.57 6.10
CA VAL A 224 1.05 16.79 6.85
C VAL A 224 1.10 16.03 8.17
N GLN A 225 1.57 14.77 8.18
CA GLN A 225 1.72 14.00 9.41
C GLN A 225 2.73 14.65 10.37
N GLY A 226 3.87 15.14 9.87
CA GLY A 226 4.84 15.86 10.70
C GLY A 226 4.22 17.06 11.43
N LYS A 227 3.41 17.88 10.74
CA LYS A 227 2.69 18.99 11.37
C LYS A 227 1.64 18.53 12.39
N LEU A 228 0.98 17.40 12.15
CA LEU A 228 0.07 16.80 13.13
C LEU A 228 0.84 16.26 14.33
N SER A 229 2.04 15.72 14.12
CA SER A 229 2.94 15.27 15.17
C SER A 229 3.32 16.44 16.10
N ASP A 230 3.69 17.59 15.54
CA ASP A 230 4.02 18.81 16.30
C ASP A 230 2.85 19.29 17.19
N SER A 231 1.62 19.04 16.76
CA SER A 231 0.42 19.55 17.45
C SER A 231 -0.20 18.56 18.44
N PHE A 232 -0.17 17.27 18.12
CA PHE A 232 -0.91 16.22 18.84
C PHE A 232 0.00 15.10 19.37
N GLY A 233 1.29 15.13 19.05
CA GLY A 233 2.26 14.07 19.32
C GLY A 233 2.34 13.02 18.21
N ILE A 234 3.51 12.37 18.15
CA ILE A 234 3.85 11.48 17.03
C ILE A 234 2.90 10.28 16.93
N GLN A 235 2.53 9.66 18.03
CA GLN A 235 1.66 8.48 18.02
C GLN A 235 0.26 8.82 17.50
N GLN A 236 -0.35 9.93 17.94
CA GLN A 236 -1.66 10.39 17.51
C GLN A 236 -1.67 10.82 16.04
N SER A 237 -0.55 11.30 15.52
CA SER A 237 -0.42 11.71 14.12
C SER A 237 -0.67 10.55 13.14
N TYR A 238 -0.50 9.29 13.57
CA TYR A 238 -0.81 8.10 12.77
C TYR A 238 -2.30 7.91 12.48
N LEU A 239 -3.21 8.66 13.13
CA LEU A 239 -4.62 8.72 12.72
C LEU A 239 -4.77 9.19 11.26
N LEU A 240 -3.84 9.99 10.75
CA LEU A 240 -3.79 10.34 9.33
C LEU A 240 -3.61 9.09 8.45
N ALA A 241 -2.72 8.18 8.84
CA ALA A 241 -2.53 6.92 8.10
C ALA A 241 -3.79 6.04 8.16
N ALA A 242 -4.47 5.97 9.31
CA ALA A 242 -5.75 5.27 9.42
C ALA A 242 -6.82 5.88 8.50
N ALA A 243 -6.90 7.22 8.43
CA ALA A 243 -7.81 7.92 7.51
C ALA A 243 -7.47 7.64 6.03
N CYS A 244 -6.18 7.57 5.68
CA CYS A 244 -5.74 7.17 4.34
C CYS A 244 -6.18 5.74 3.98
N PHE A 245 -6.01 4.77 4.87
CA PHE A 245 -6.50 3.41 4.66
C PHE A 245 -8.02 3.35 4.53
N ALA A 246 -8.76 4.10 5.35
CA ALA A 246 -10.22 4.20 5.25
C ALA A 246 -10.66 4.79 3.89
N TYR A 247 -9.97 5.82 3.40
CA TYR A 247 -10.20 6.35 2.05
C TYR A 247 -9.97 5.28 0.98
N LEU A 248 -8.89 4.50 1.06
CA LEU A 248 -8.59 3.44 0.11
C LEU A 248 -9.63 2.30 0.15
N PHE A 249 -10.17 2.01 1.33
CA PHE A 249 -11.29 1.07 1.48
C PHE A 249 -12.54 1.58 0.74
N ILE A 250 -12.91 2.86 0.95
CA ILE A 250 -14.03 3.51 0.27
C ILE A 250 -13.82 3.54 -1.25
N PHE A 251 -12.59 3.86 -1.70
CA PHE A 251 -12.21 3.78 -3.11
C PHE A 251 -12.51 2.40 -3.69
N GLY A 252 -12.11 1.32 -3.00
CA GLY A 252 -12.36 -0.05 -3.45
C GLY A 252 -13.85 -0.34 -3.69
N ILE A 253 -14.73 0.13 -2.81
CA ILE A 253 -16.19 -0.02 -2.94
C ILE A 253 -16.70 0.80 -4.14
N ILE A 254 -16.30 2.06 -4.26
CA ILE A 254 -16.79 2.96 -5.31
C ILE A 254 -16.33 2.49 -6.69
N VAL A 255 -15.03 2.17 -6.84
CA VAL A 255 -14.49 1.76 -8.14
C VAL A 255 -15.10 0.44 -8.63
N GLN A 256 -15.38 -0.50 -7.73
CA GLN A 256 -16.11 -1.73 -8.08
C GLN A 256 -17.49 -1.41 -8.66
N GLY A 257 -18.22 -0.48 -8.03
CA GLY A 257 -19.53 -0.05 -8.51
C GLY A 257 -19.45 0.64 -9.89
N VAL A 258 -18.43 1.47 -10.11
CA VAL A 258 -18.19 2.16 -11.38
C VAL A 258 -17.90 1.16 -12.51
N LEU A 259 -16.98 0.20 -12.27
CA LEU A 259 -16.60 -0.81 -13.26
C LEU A 259 -17.77 -1.73 -13.61
N ARG A 260 -18.58 -2.16 -12.64
CA ARG A 260 -19.76 -2.97 -12.88
C ARG A 260 -20.80 -2.26 -13.75
N LYS A 261 -21.00 -0.95 -13.55
CA LYS A 261 -21.90 -0.14 -14.42
C LYS A 261 -21.39 -0.04 -15.85
N GLN A 262 -20.08 -0.14 -16.06
CA GLN A 262 -19.46 -0.19 -17.39
C GLN A 262 -19.43 -1.60 -18.01
N GLY A 263 -20.02 -2.61 -17.33
CA GLY A 263 -20.02 -4.01 -17.78
C GLY A 263 -18.70 -4.74 -17.53
N ILE A 264 -17.74 -4.12 -16.80
CA ILE A 264 -16.45 -4.70 -16.48
C ILE A 264 -16.56 -5.44 -15.14
N ASP A 265 -16.60 -6.77 -15.18
CA ASP A 265 -16.51 -7.60 -13.97
C ASP A 265 -15.06 -8.03 -13.74
N PHE A 266 -14.31 -7.17 -13.06
CA PHE A 266 -12.87 -7.34 -12.84
C PHE A 266 -12.54 -8.65 -12.09
N ASP A 267 -13.44 -9.11 -11.23
CA ASP A 267 -13.28 -10.38 -10.51
C ASP A 267 -13.43 -11.62 -11.43
N LYS A 268 -14.05 -11.48 -12.62
CA LYS A 268 -14.21 -12.56 -13.58
C LYS A 268 -13.18 -12.52 -14.71
N GLU A 269 -12.71 -11.33 -15.09
CA GLU A 269 -11.75 -11.16 -16.20
C GLU A 269 -10.35 -11.68 -15.83
N VAL A 270 -9.92 -11.50 -14.58
CA VAL A 270 -8.62 -12.00 -14.09
C VAL A 270 -8.54 -13.54 -14.16
N VAL A 271 -9.67 -14.24 -14.00
CA VAL A 271 -9.75 -15.71 -14.14
C VAL A 271 -9.58 -16.15 -15.61
N LYS A 272 -9.91 -15.28 -16.59
CA LYS A 272 -9.80 -15.60 -18.03
C LYS A 272 -8.46 -15.15 -18.64
N GLY A 273 -7.76 -14.18 -18.03
CA GLY A 273 -6.51 -13.61 -18.57
C GLY A 273 -5.27 -14.47 -18.34
N GLY A 274 -5.32 -15.53 -17.55
CA GLY A 274 -4.23 -16.49 -17.33
C GLY A 274 -3.91 -17.43 -18.52
N GLY A 275 -4.51 -17.22 -19.67
CA GLY A 275 -4.35 -18.14 -20.79
C GLY A 275 -4.57 -17.55 -22.18
N LYS A 276 -3.98 -16.38 -22.50
CA LYS A 276 -3.74 -15.99 -23.90
C LYS A 276 -2.72 -14.85 -23.95
N GLY A 277 -1.44 -15.24 -24.02
CA GLY A 277 -0.44 -14.38 -24.60
C GLY A 277 -0.68 -14.31 -26.12
N HIS A 278 -0.79 -13.09 -26.61
CA HIS A 278 -0.50 -12.73 -27.99
C HIS A 278 0.45 -11.56 -27.95
#